data_a6f649767bfdb7474d305054ee4f3502
#
_entry.id   a6f649767bfdb7474d305054ee4f3502
#
_cell.length_a   1.000
_cell.length_b   1.000
_cell.length_c   1.000
_cell.angle_alpha   90.00
_cell.angle_beta   90.00
_cell.angle_gamma   90.00
#
_symmetry.space_group_name_H-M   'P 1'
#
loop_
_entity.id
_entity.type
_entity.pdbx_description
1 polymer ?
#
loop_
_entity_poly.entity_id
_entity_poly.type
_entity_poly.pdbx_seq_one_letter_code
_entity_poly.pdbx_strand_id
1 'polypeptide(L)'
;IHKETEVGVTDLASLKRGMEAIFAKYGPTAAAVKAQHAYGRTLDWVERSDADAESALQDILTKPDEEIDVPTRLRLGDWCWARGVELSIDHDLPFKLHTGYYAGNDRMPVRRIPSGNLAPLLAKYLDAKFVLMHISYPYSDELVAMTKHYRNVWADLCWAWSIDPYSSRDFLRRCIHAVPINKVFAFGGDTGWATSSVAYAIQARNEITRALEAEVAEGYMDEDSAKYIATRIMYDNQYECFDVEGTRSALNAAHAAATE
;
A
#
# COMPACT_ATOMS: atom_id res chain seq x y z
N ILE A 1 -2.73 -4.57 19.80
CA ILE A 1 -2.92 -3.26 20.44
C ILE A 1 -2.36 -3.28 21.86
N HIS A 2 -2.93 -4.07 22.79
CA HIS A 2 -2.54 -4.07 24.21
C HIS A 2 -1.03 -4.18 24.43
N LYS A 3 -0.36 -5.11 23.74
CA LYS A 3 1.10 -5.33 23.85
C LYS A 3 1.93 -4.06 23.54
N GLU A 4 1.44 -3.21 22.62
CA GLU A 4 2.17 -2.04 22.14
C GLU A 4 1.80 -0.74 22.83
N THR A 5 0.59 -0.67 23.40
CA THR A 5 -0.01 0.58 23.89
C THR A 5 -0.51 0.49 25.33
N GLU A 6 -0.49 -0.72 25.92
CA GLU A 6 -1.07 -1.02 27.24
C GLU A 6 -2.60 -0.78 27.32
N VAL A 7 -3.25 -0.43 26.20
CA VAL A 7 -4.70 -0.24 26.14
C VAL A 7 -5.39 -1.59 26.08
N GLY A 8 -6.18 -1.92 27.07
CA GLY A 8 -7.10 -3.08 27.07
C GLY A 8 -8.30 -2.77 26.17
N VAL A 9 -8.60 -3.67 25.22
CA VAL A 9 -9.75 -3.53 24.32
C VAL A 9 -10.93 -4.27 24.92
N THR A 10 -11.97 -3.52 25.29
CA THR A 10 -13.23 -4.04 25.88
C THR A 10 -14.47 -3.58 25.11
N ASP A 11 -14.33 -2.50 24.32
CA ASP A 11 -15.37 -1.87 23.54
C ASP A 11 -14.76 -1.07 22.35
N LEU A 12 -15.59 -0.54 21.49
CA LEU A 12 -15.15 0.20 20.31
C LEU A 12 -14.37 1.48 20.66
N ALA A 13 -14.71 2.12 21.78
CA ALA A 13 -14.02 3.32 22.23
C ALA A 13 -12.60 3.01 22.69
N SER A 14 -12.38 1.92 23.40
CA SER A 14 -11.04 1.45 23.80
C SER A 14 -10.25 0.94 22.59
N LEU A 15 -10.89 0.29 21.62
CA LEU A 15 -10.24 -0.10 20.36
C LEU A 15 -9.73 1.14 19.61
N LYS A 16 -10.56 2.18 19.49
CA LYS A 16 -10.19 3.44 18.85
C LYS A 16 -9.00 4.09 19.55
N ARG A 17 -9.04 4.23 20.88
CA ARG A 17 -7.90 4.76 21.67
C ARG A 17 -6.63 3.94 21.46
N GLY A 18 -6.75 2.62 21.36
CA GLY A 18 -5.60 1.75 21.10
C GLY A 18 -4.99 1.98 19.71
N MET A 19 -5.83 2.19 18.69
CA MET A 19 -5.36 2.54 17.34
C MET A 19 -4.67 3.92 17.33
N GLU A 20 -5.28 4.93 17.96
CA GLU A 20 -4.72 6.27 18.11
C GLU A 20 -3.36 6.23 18.82
N ALA A 21 -3.24 5.43 19.88
CA ALA A 21 -1.99 5.26 20.64
C ALA A 21 -0.87 4.61 19.78
N ILE A 22 -1.20 3.67 18.88
CA ILE A 22 -0.24 3.11 17.91
C ILE A 22 0.28 4.20 16.99
N PHE A 23 -0.60 5.00 16.42
CA PHE A 23 -0.20 6.08 15.52
C PHE A 23 0.58 7.18 16.25
N ALA A 24 0.19 7.54 17.47
CA ALA A 24 0.95 8.49 18.28
C ALA A 24 2.37 7.98 18.59
N LYS A 25 2.52 6.68 18.82
CA LYS A 25 3.81 6.05 19.13
C LYS A 25 4.73 5.93 17.93
N TYR A 26 4.21 5.47 16.80
CA TYR A 26 5.02 5.11 15.64
C TYR A 26 4.94 6.11 14.48
N GLY A 27 3.83 6.86 14.39
CA GLY A 27 3.57 7.82 13.30
C GLY A 27 4.71 8.82 13.09
N PRO A 28 5.28 9.44 14.15
CA PRO A 28 6.35 10.43 13.99
C PRO A 28 7.61 9.93 13.27
N THR A 29 7.86 8.62 13.28
CA THR A 29 9.04 8.00 12.63
C THR A 29 8.68 7.03 11.51
N ALA A 30 7.40 6.90 11.17
CA ALA A 30 6.94 6.05 10.09
C ALA A 30 7.01 6.77 8.75
N ALA A 31 7.36 6.05 7.69
CA ALA A 31 7.28 6.55 6.32
C ALA A 31 5.92 6.28 5.66
N ALA A 32 5.19 5.28 6.15
CA ALA A 32 3.88 4.88 5.63
C ALA A 32 3.17 3.92 6.58
N VAL A 33 1.86 3.79 6.40
CA VAL A 33 1.08 2.65 6.92
C VAL A 33 1.09 1.54 5.87
N LYS A 34 1.27 0.29 6.27
CA LYS A 34 1.19 -0.87 5.36
C LYS A 34 0.08 -1.82 5.79
N ALA A 35 -0.85 -2.11 4.88
CA ALA A 35 -1.90 -3.10 5.06
C ALA A 35 -1.68 -4.33 4.19
N GLN A 36 -1.77 -5.51 4.79
CA GLN A 36 -1.64 -6.82 4.13
C GLN A 36 -2.94 -7.63 4.17
N HIS A 37 -4.08 -6.97 4.10
CA HIS A 37 -5.39 -7.59 4.22
C HIS A 37 -5.65 -8.67 3.16
N ALA A 38 -5.07 -8.54 1.96
CA ALA A 38 -5.23 -9.51 0.87
C ALA A 38 -4.87 -10.95 1.25
N TYR A 39 -3.97 -11.16 2.20
CA TYR A 39 -3.58 -12.49 2.67
C TYR A 39 -4.69 -13.20 3.47
N GLY A 40 -5.48 -12.46 4.22
CA GLY A 40 -6.48 -13.02 5.14
C GLY A 40 -7.92 -12.79 4.74
N ARG A 41 -8.20 -11.77 3.92
CA ARG A 41 -9.58 -11.37 3.56
C ARG A 41 -9.66 -10.80 2.14
N THR A 42 -10.89 -10.61 1.67
CA THR A 42 -11.14 -9.84 0.44
C THR A 42 -10.73 -8.37 0.61
N LEU A 43 -10.26 -7.73 -0.48
CA LEU A 43 -10.07 -6.29 -0.57
C LEU A 43 -11.37 -5.52 -0.76
N ASP A 44 -12.48 -6.21 -0.97
CA ASP A 44 -13.82 -5.63 -1.08
C ASP A 44 -14.22 -5.02 0.27
N TRP A 45 -14.00 -3.71 0.36
CA TRP A 45 -14.30 -2.93 1.56
C TRP A 45 -15.73 -2.41 1.51
N VAL A 46 -16.42 -2.50 2.64
CA VAL A 46 -17.76 -1.96 2.84
C VAL A 46 -17.76 -1.01 4.04
N GLU A 47 -18.39 0.14 3.89
CA GLU A 47 -18.57 1.08 5.00
C GLU A 47 -19.40 0.44 6.11
N ARG A 48 -18.92 0.58 7.36
CA ARG A 48 -19.59 0.04 8.54
C ARG A 48 -19.90 1.12 9.56
N SER A 49 -21.07 1.04 10.15
CA SER A 49 -21.44 1.88 11.29
C SER A 49 -20.69 1.48 12.57
N ASP A 50 -20.58 2.40 13.51
CA ASP A 50 -20.03 2.10 14.84
C ASP A 50 -20.85 1.01 15.55
N ALA A 51 -22.16 0.97 15.36
CA ALA A 51 -23.02 -0.07 15.94
C ALA A 51 -22.72 -1.46 15.37
N ASP A 52 -22.50 -1.59 14.05
CA ASP A 52 -22.11 -2.85 13.42
C ASP A 52 -20.73 -3.31 13.91
N ALA A 53 -19.78 -2.38 14.03
CA ALA A 53 -18.45 -2.67 14.51
C ALA A 53 -18.42 -3.05 15.99
N GLU A 54 -19.17 -2.34 16.85
CA GLU A 54 -19.30 -2.68 18.28
C GLU A 54 -19.89 -4.07 18.46
N SER A 55 -20.99 -4.39 17.75
CA SER A 55 -21.59 -5.73 17.80
C SER A 55 -20.60 -6.82 17.38
N ALA A 56 -19.84 -6.59 16.29
CA ALA A 56 -18.84 -7.54 15.82
C ALA A 56 -17.66 -7.68 16.81
N LEU A 57 -17.24 -6.57 17.43
CA LEU A 57 -16.17 -6.58 18.44
C LEU A 57 -16.59 -7.38 19.67
N GLN A 58 -17.82 -7.19 20.19
CA GLN A 58 -18.33 -7.94 21.33
C GLN A 58 -18.41 -9.44 21.03
N ASP A 59 -18.84 -9.82 19.84
CA ASP A 59 -18.82 -11.22 19.41
C ASP A 59 -17.38 -11.79 19.45
N ILE A 60 -16.40 -11.06 18.93
CA ILE A 60 -14.99 -11.48 18.89
C ILE A 60 -14.36 -11.56 20.30
N LEU A 61 -14.75 -10.68 21.21
CA LEU A 61 -14.22 -10.67 22.59
C LEU A 61 -14.80 -11.76 23.47
N THR A 62 -16.02 -12.23 23.17
CA THR A 62 -16.77 -13.11 24.07
C THR A 62 -16.96 -14.55 23.58
N LYS A 63 -16.84 -14.78 22.26
CA LYS A 63 -17.03 -16.11 21.64
C LYS A 63 -15.69 -16.76 21.31
N PRO A 64 -15.62 -18.10 21.27
CA PRO A 64 -14.48 -18.83 20.72
C PRO A 64 -14.20 -18.45 19.28
N ASP A 65 -12.92 -18.49 18.87
CA ASP A 65 -12.49 -18.05 17.52
C ASP A 65 -13.15 -18.83 16.39
N GLU A 66 -13.41 -20.12 16.59
CA GLU A 66 -14.10 -21.03 15.69
C GLU A 66 -15.59 -20.72 15.47
N GLU A 67 -16.22 -19.99 16.39
CA GLU A 67 -17.61 -19.55 16.28
C GLU A 67 -17.74 -18.18 15.58
N ILE A 68 -16.64 -17.48 15.34
CA ILE A 68 -16.65 -16.18 14.68
C ILE A 68 -16.68 -16.36 13.16
N ASP A 69 -17.81 -16.09 12.56
CA ASP A 69 -17.98 -16.19 11.11
C ASP A 69 -17.23 -15.11 10.32
N VAL A 70 -17.03 -15.35 9.03
CA VAL A 70 -16.33 -14.41 8.13
C VAL A 70 -17.04 -13.05 8.06
N PRO A 71 -18.36 -12.94 7.94
CA PRO A 71 -19.07 -11.66 7.95
C PRO A 71 -18.80 -10.82 9.20
N THR A 72 -18.76 -11.43 10.39
CA THR A 72 -18.45 -10.74 11.65
C THR A 72 -17.02 -10.18 11.63
N ARG A 73 -16.04 -10.98 11.19
CA ARG A 73 -14.64 -10.52 11.03
C ARG A 73 -14.54 -9.39 10.02
N LEU A 74 -15.31 -9.44 8.94
CA LEU A 74 -15.31 -8.38 7.91
C LEU A 74 -15.91 -7.07 8.45
N ARG A 75 -17.02 -7.15 9.23
CA ARG A 75 -17.63 -5.93 9.81
C ARG A 75 -16.64 -5.16 10.68
N LEU A 76 -15.97 -5.81 11.61
CA LEU A 76 -14.97 -5.15 12.44
C LEU A 76 -13.73 -4.74 11.60
N GLY A 77 -13.26 -5.61 10.72
CA GLY A 77 -12.11 -5.35 9.86
C GLY A 77 -12.31 -4.17 8.92
N ASP A 78 -13.48 -4.01 8.33
CA ASP A 78 -13.83 -2.86 7.47
C ASP A 78 -13.83 -1.56 8.25
N TRP A 79 -14.39 -1.57 9.46
CA TRP A 79 -14.40 -0.42 10.35
C TRP A 79 -12.98 -0.03 10.78
N CYS A 80 -12.18 -0.99 11.22
CA CYS A 80 -10.78 -0.76 11.59
C CYS A 80 -9.97 -0.22 10.40
N TRP A 81 -10.23 -0.70 9.20
CA TRP A 81 -9.54 -0.23 8.01
C TRP A 81 -9.83 1.25 7.74
N ALA A 82 -11.11 1.63 7.82
CA ALA A 82 -11.51 3.03 7.71
C ALA A 82 -10.82 3.93 8.76
N ARG A 83 -10.80 3.51 10.02
CA ARG A 83 -10.10 4.25 11.11
C ARG A 83 -8.59 4.33 10.86
N GLY A 84 -7.98 3.25 10.35
CA GLY A 84 -6.57 3.27 9.96
C GLY A 84 -6.26 4.27 8.84
N VAL A 85 -7.16 4.41 7.87
CA VAL A 85 -7.04 5.42 6.81
C VAL A 85 -7.19 6.84 7.37
N GLU A 86 -8.17 7.08 8.21
CA GLU A 86 -8.37 8.39 8.86
C GLU A 86 -7.14 8.80 9.67
N LEU A 87 -6.60 7.90 10.49
CA LEU A 87 -5.38 8.15 11.25
C LEU A 87 -4.16 8.37 10.32
N SER A 88 -4.11 7.72 9.17
CA SER A 88 -3.04 7.98 8.20
C SER A 88 -3.12 9.38 7.60
N ILE A 89 -4.33 9.90 7.39
CA ILE A 89 -4.55 11.29 6.96
C ILE A 89 -4.08 12.26 8.05
N ASP A 90 -4.51 12.04 9.31
CA ASP A 90 -4.16 12.89 10.45
C ASP A 90 -2.65 12.98 10.71
N HIS A 91 -1.91 11.93 10.35
CA HIS A 91 -0.46 11.85 10.50
C HIS A 91 0.32 12.11 9.18
N ASP A 92 -0.37 12.51 8.10
CA ASP A 92 0.20 12.69 6.74
C ASP A 92 0.99 11.47 6.22
N LEU A 93 0.57 10.27 6.58
CA LEU A 93 1.21 9.03 6.17
C LEU A 93 0.53 8.42 4.95
N PRO A 94 1.26 8.09 3.88
CA PRO A 94 0.72 7.28 2.80
C PRO A 94 0.24 5.91 3.29
N PHE A 95 -0.88 5.44 2.75
CA PHE A 95 -1.46 4.15 3.09
C PHE A 95 -1.16 3.14 2.00
N LYS A 96 -0.16 2.28 2.22
CA LYS A 96 0.25 1.23 1.28
C LYS A 96 -0.65 0.00 1.43
N LEU A 97 -1.16 -0.49 0.31
CA LEU A 97 -2.05 -1.63 0.23
C LEU A 97 -1.45 -2.74 -0.64
N HIS A 98 -1.32 -3.91 -0.06
CA HIS A 98 -1.02 -5.10 -0.84
C HIS A 98 -2.23 -5.41 -1.76
N THR A 99 -1.99 -5.46 -3.06
CA THR A 99 -2.97 -5.85 -4.08
C THR A 99 -2.39 -6.92 -4.98
N GLY A 100 -3.24 -7.71 -5.62
CA GLY A 100 -2.79 -8.72 -6.55
C GLY A 100 -2.02 -9.88 -5.89
N TYR A 101 -1.09 -10.43 -6.63
CA TYR A 101 -0.34 -11.63 -6.30
C TYR A 101 0.36 -11.55 -4.93
N TYR A 102 0.33 -12.66 -4.21
CA TYR A 102 1.14 -12.90 -3.02
C TYR A 102 1.65 -14.34 -2.99
N ALA A 103 2.76 -14.58 -2.28
CA ALA A 103 3.43 -15.87 -2.22
C ALA A 103 3.27 -16.55 -0.86
N GLY A 104 3.51 -17.86 -0.82
CA GLY A 104 3.92 -18.55 0.38
C GLY A 104 2.87 -19.27 1.20
N ASN A 105 1.63 -19.49 0.72
CA ASN A 105 0.63 -20.24 1.50
C ASN A 105 -0.22 -21.25 0.69
N ASP A 106 0.22 -21.61 -0.52
CA ASP A 106 -0.46 -22.55 -1.42
C ASP A 106 -1.93 -22.19 -1.74
N ARG A 107 -2.37 -20.99 -1.40
CA ARG A 107 -3.72 -20.48 -1.61
C ARG A 107 -3.67 -19.03 -2.04
N MET A 108 -4.16 -18.76 -3.23
CA MET A 108 -4.34 -17.41 -3.73
C MET A 108 -5.75 -17.26 -4.31
N PRO A 109 -6.74 -16.85 -3.51
CA PRO A 109 -8.10 -16.66 -3.99
C PRO A 109 -8.17 -15.41 -4.87
N VAL A 110 -7.89 -15.57 -6.16
CA VAL A 110 -7.66 -14.51 -7.14
C VAL A 110 -8.75 -13.45 -7.14
N ARG A 111 -10.02 -13.85 -6.93
CA ARG A 111 -11.16 -12.90 -6.88
C ARG A 111 -11.16 -11.96 -5.66
N ARG A 112 -10.33 -12.20 -4.66
CA ARG A 112 -10.26 -11.39 -3.43
C ARG A 112 -9.28 -10.24 -3.51
N ILE A 113 -8.35 -10.30 -4.44
CA ILE A 113 -7.16 -9.45 -4.50
C ILE A 113 -7.13 -8.35 -5.58
N PRO A 114 -8.15 -8.21 -6.48
CA PRO A 114 -8.14 -7.11 -7.44
C PRO A 114 -8.17 -5.76 -6.75
N SER A 115 -7.41 -4.81 -7.30
CA SER A 115 -7.38 -3.43 -6.79
C SER A 115 -8.74 -2.73 -6.90
N GLY A 116 -9.57 -3.07 -7.89
CA GLY A 116 -10.91 -2.52 -8.07
C GLY A 116 -11.86 -2.75 -6.90
N ASN A 117 -11.64 -3.79 -6.12
CA ASN A 117 -12.37 -4.03 -4.89
C ASN A 117 -12.20 -2.90 -3.86
N LEU A 118 -11.14 -2.08 -4.00
CA LEU A 118 -10.87 -0.93 -3.13
C LEU A 118 -11.61 0.34 -3.55
N ALA A 119 -12.26 0.37 -4.71
CA ALA A 119 -12.88 1.57 -5.26
C ALA A 119 -13.79 2.33 -4.26
N PRO A 120 -14.64 1.68 -3.44
CA PRO A 120 -15.45 2.39 -2.44
C PRO A 120 -14.60 3.09 -1.36
N LEU A 121 -13.51 2.45 -0.91
CA LEU A 121 -12.59 3.02 0.08
C LEU A 121 -11.86 4.25 -0.49
N LEU A 122 -11.34 4.12 -1.71
CA LEU A 122 -10.59 5.18 -2.39
C LEU A 122 -11.47 6.41 -2.66
N ALA A 123 -12.72 6.17 -3.07
CA ALA A 123 -13.69 7.23 -3.35
C ALA A 123 -14.14 7.96 -2.07
N LYS A 124 -14.19 7.27 -0.94
CA LYS A 124 -14.59 7.86 0.34
C LYS A 124 -13.51 8.77 0.91
N TYR A 125 -12.25 8.39 0.84
CA TYR A 125 -11.13 9.09 1.50
C TYR A 125 -10.22 9.78 0.49
N LEU A 126 -10.71 10.84 -0.14
CA LEU A 126 -10.00 11.57 -1.21
C LEU A 126 -8.73 12.30 -0.74
N ASP A 127 -8.58 12.52 0.56
CA ASP A 127 -7.41 13.17 1.15
C ASP A 127 -6.33 12.16 1.62
N ALA A 128 -6.63 10.86 1.60
CA ALA A 128 -5.64 9.83 1.84
C ALA A 128 -4.73 9.64 0.62
N LYS A 129 -3.46 9.31 0.84
CA LYS A 129 -2.50 8.91 -0.21
C LYS A 129 -2.45 7.40 -0.28
N PHE A 130 -3.19 6.76 -1.20
CA PHE A 130 -3.21 5.31 -1.35
C PHE A 130 -2.14 4.83 -2.31
N VAL A 131 -1.26 3.94 -1.87
CA VAL A 131 -0.22 3.31 -2.68
C VAL A 131 -0.57 1.85 -2.90
N LEU A 132 -0.99 1.50 -4.12
CA LEU A 132 -1.41 0.15 -4.49
C LEU A 132 -0.24 -0.63 -5.08
N MET A 133 0.14 -1.74 -4.42
CA MET A 133 1.38 -2.47 -4.67
C MET A 133 1.25 -3.57 -5.72
N HIS A 134 2.41 -4.01 -6.24
CA HIS A 134 2.58 -5.21 -7.06
C HIS A 134 1.81 -5.19 -8.39
N ILE A 135 1.61 -3.96 -8.95
CA ILE A 135 0.83 -3.74 -10.17
C ILE A 135 -0.54 -4.44 -10.15
N SER A 136 -1.06 -4.81 -8.98
CA SER A 136 -2.29 -5.61 -8.83
C SER A 136 -2.30 -6.91 -9.66
N TYR A 137 -1.12 -7.48 -9.94
CA TYR A 137 -1.01 -8.65 -10.82
C TYR A 137 -1.92 -9.80 -10.36
N PRO A 138 -2.71 -10.43 -11.23
CA PRO A 138 -2.74 -10.30 -12.70
C PRO A 138 -3.70 -9.22 -13.25
N TYR A 139 -4.26 -8.34 -12.41
CA TYR A 139 -5.26 -7.32 -12.78
C TYR A 139 -4.63 -5.95 -13.07
N SER A 140 -3.53 -5.93 -13.79
CA SER A 140 -2.69 -4.73 -13.98
C SER A 140 -3.41 -3.60 -14.73
N ASP A 141 -4.26 -3.92 -15.71
CA ASP A 141 -5.04 -2.94 -16.47
C ASP A 141 -6.03 -2.17 -15.60
N GLU A 142 -6.63 -2.87 -14.64
CA GLU A 142 -7.51 -2.27 -13.66
C GLU A 142 -6.78 -1.22 -12.80
N LEU A 143 -5.55 -1.54 -12.36
CA LEU A 143 -4.75 -0.58 -11.59
C LEU A 143 -4.34 0.64 -12.43
N VAL A 144 -4.01 0.48 -13.72
CA VAL A 144 -3.78 1.61 -14.63
C VAL A 144 -5.00 2.53 -14.64
N ALA A 145 -6.19 1.96 -14.85
CA ALA A 145 -7.43 2.72 -14.88
C ALA A 145 -7.72 3.43 -13.56
N MET A 146 -7.51 2.76 -12.43
CA MET A 146 -7.71 3.33 -11.09
C MET A 146 -6.73 4.46 -10.80
N THR A 147 -5.45 4.30 -11.12
CA THR A 147 -4.42 5.32 -10.92
C THR A 147 -4.68 6.55 -11.78
N LYS A 148 -5.23 6.35 -12.98
CA LYS A 148 -5.70 7.45 -13.85
C LYS A 148 -6.90 8.18 -13.26
N HIS A 149 -7.89 7.43 -12.75
CA HIS A 149 -9.19 7.97 -12.32
C HIS A 149 -9.12 8.66 -10.96
N TYR A 150 -8.51 8.00 -9.95
CA TYR A 150 -8.46 8.50 -8.59
C TYR A 150 -7.25 9.41 -8.35
N ARG A 151 -7.48 10.66 -7.97
CA ARG A 151 -6.40 11.64 -7.70
C ARG A 151 -5.47 11.20 -6.56
N ASN A 152 -5.97 10.40 -5.65
CA ASN A 152 -5.35 9.95 -4.41
C ASN A 152 -4.79 8.52 -4.49
N VAL A 153 -4.56 7.99 -5.70
CA VAL A 153 -4.02 6.64 -5.92
C VAL A 153 -2.68 6.72 -6.64
N TRP A 154 -1.69 6.01 -6.12
CA TRP A 154 -0.37 5.77 -6.70
C TRP A 154 -0.21 4.29 -7.01
N ALA A 155 0.46 3.97 -8.11
CA ALA A 155 0.80 2.62 -8.51
C ALA A 155 2.25 2.30 -8.13
N ASP A 156 2.47 1.16 -7.47
CA ASP A 156 3.78 0.74 -7.01
C ASP A 156 4.18 -0.60 -7.63
N LEU A 157 5.28 -0.59 -8.41
CA LEU A 157 5.88 -1.78 -9.01
C LEU A 157 6.78 -2.56 -8.02
N CYS A 158 6.64 -2.28 -6.72
CA CYS A 158 7.31 -3.05 -5.67
C CYS A 158 7.16 -4.55 -5.93
N TRP A 159 8.28 -5.30 -5.98
CA TRP A 159 8.36 -6.73 -6.24
C TRP A 159 7.82 -7.21 -7.61
N ALA A 160 7.04 -6.41 -8.33
CA ALA A 160 6.37 -6.81 -9.57
C ALA A 160 7.33 -7.35 -10.64
N TRP A 161 8.54 -6.78 -10.74
CA TRP A 161 9.57 -7.23 -11.68
C TRP A 161 10.00 -8.69 -11.50
N SER A 162 9.95 -9.19 -10.26
CA SER A 162 10.28 -10.57 -9.94
C SER A 162 9.09 -11.52 -10.09
N ILE A 163 7.87 -10.98 -10.01
CA ILE A 163 6.64 -11.76 -10.24
C ILE A 163 6.51 -12.05 -11.73
N ASP A 164 6.51 -11.00 -12.55
CA ASP A 164 6.41 -11.10 -14.01
C ASP A 164 7.05 -9.86 -14.68
N PRO A 165 8.27 -9.96 -15.21
CA PRO A 165 8.95 -8.84 -15.84
C PRO A 165 8.27 -8.35 -17.12
N TYR A 166 7.58 -9.22 -17.85
CA TYR A 166 6.84 -8.83 -19.06
C TYR A 166 5.62 -7.99 -18.73
N SER A 167 4.79 -8.45 -17.81
CA SER A 167 3.63 -7.69 -17.33
C SER A 167 4.04 -6.37 -16.68
N SER A 168 5.15 -6.35 -15.94
CA SER A 168 5.64 -5.14 -15.29
C SER A 168 6.13 -4.09 -16.29
N ARG A 169 6.82 -4.53 -17.36
CA ARG A 169 7.25 -3.65 -18.45
C ARG A 169 6.07 -3.09 -19.22
N ASP A 170 5.11 -3.93 -19.57
CA ASP A 170 3.89 -3.51 -20.25
C ASP A 170 3.07 -2.54 -19.38
N PHE A 171 2.92 -2.83 -18.10
CA PHE A 171 2.27 -1.95 -17.15
C PHE A 171 2.93 -0.57 -17.08
N LEU A 172 4.27 -0.50 -16.99
CA LEU A 172 5.00 0.76 -16.98
C LEU A 172 4.75 1.57 -18.26
N ARG A 173 4.82 0.93 -19.44
CA ARG A 173 4.55 1.58 -20.72
C ARG A 173 3.13 2.15 -20.78
N ARG A 174 2.14 1.41 -20.31
CA ARG A 174 0.74 1.90 -20.21
C ARG A 174 0.61 3.07 -19.26
N CYS A 175 1.28 3.02 -18.11
CA CYS A 175 1.27 4.13 -17.16
C CYS A 175 1.86 5.41 -17.75
N ILE A 176 2.95 5.34 -18.50
CA ILE A 176 3.56 6.49 -19.16
C ILE A 176 2.55 7.26 -20.03
N HIS A 177 1.66 6.55 -20.71
CA HIS A 177 0.65 7.16 -21.58
C HIS A 177 -0.68 7.47 -20.89
N ALA A 178 -1.00 6.80 -19.80
CA ALA A 178 -2.34 6.86 -19.22
C ALA A 178 -2.42 7.63 -17.91
N VAL A 179 -1.33 7.73 -17.14
CA VAL A 179 -1.33 8.21 -15.76
C VAL A 179 -0.35 9.38 -15.60
N PRO A 180 -0.61 10.33 -14.69
CA PRO A 180 0.42 11.31 -14.32
C PRO A 180 1.65 10.60 -13.77
N ILE A 181 2.82 10.85 -14.36
CA ILE A 181 4.05 10.07 -14.06
C ILE A 181 4.52 10.20 -12.60
N ASN A 182 4.15 11.25 -11.90
CA ASN A 182 4.42 11.44 -10.47
C ASN A 182 3.65 10.48 -9.55
N LYS A 183 2.76 9.66 -10.12
CA LYS A 183 1.97 8.66 -9.39
C LYS A 183 2.47 7.22 -9.55
N VAL A 184 3.67 7.03 -10.10
CA VAL A 184 4.25 5.72 -10.37
C VAL A 184 5.54 5.56 -9.58
N PHE A 185 5.66 4.47 -8.82
CA PHE A 185 6.88 4.07 -8.10
C PHE A 185 7.45 2.83 -8.76
N ALA A 186 8.69 2.91 -9.18
CA ALA A 186 9.27 1.87 -10.02
C ALA A 186 9.83 0.67 -9.27
N PHE A 187 10.18 0.81 -7.98
CA PHE A 187 10.89 -0.26 -7.29
C PHE A 187 10.62 -0.31 -5.78
N GLY A 188 10.53 -1.53 -5.30
CA GLY A 188 10.60 -1.95 -3.91
C GLY A 188 10.95 -3.45 -3.88
N GLY A 189 11.78 -3.89 -2.95
CA GLY A 189 12.23 -5.29 -2.89
C GLY A 189 11.17 -6.26 -2.37
N ASP A 190 10.40 -5.84 -1.39
CA ASP A 190 9.41 -6.66 -0.66
C ASP A 190 9.93 -8.06 -0.28
N THR A 191 11.14 -8.09 0.26
CA THR A 191 11.83 -9.33 0.65
C THR A 191 12.60 -9.14 1.93
N GLY A 192 12.69 -10.20 2.74
CA GLY A 192 13.54 -10.23 3.94
C GLY A 192 15.03 -10.46 3.66
N TRP A 193 15.43 -10.65 2.39
CA TRP A 193 16.80 -10.99 2.00
C TRP A 193 17.45 -9.83 1.25
N ALA A 194 18.53 -9.27 1.81
CA ALA A 194 19.27 -8.18 1.18
C ALA A 194 19.79 -8.55 -0.23
N THR A 195 20.29 -9.75 -0.41
CA THR A 195 20.77 -10.26 -1.70
C THR A 195 19.68 -10.33 -2.77
N SER A 196 18.48 -10.77 -2.39
CA SER A 196 17.32 -10.79 -3.29
C SER A 196 16.91 -9.37 -3.67
N SER A 197 16.93 -8.42 -2.71
CA SER A 197 16.61 -7.03 -2.99
C SER A 197 17.57 -6.42 -4.02
N VAL A 198 18.86 -6.71 -3.92
CA VAL A 198 19.86 -6.26 -4.92
C VAL A 198 19.59 -6.88 -6.29
N ALA A 199 19.33 -8.20 -6.36
CA ALA A 199 19.01 -8.87 -7.61
C ALA A 199 17.75 -8.30 -8.27
N TYR A 200 16.70 -8.04 -7.49
CA TYR A 200 15.46 -7.43 -7.96
C TYR A 200 15.66 -5.98 -8.44
N ALA A 201 16.55 -5.23 -7.79
CA ALA A 201 16.87 -3.87 -8.22
C ALA A 201 17.61 -3.86 -9.56
N ILE A 202 18.51 -4.82 -9.80
CA ILE A 202 19.19 -4.99 -11.09
C ILE A 202 18.16 -5.35 -12.17
N GLN A 203 17.29 -6.30 -11.90
CA GLN A 203 16.23 -6.72 -12.81
C GLN A 203 15.30 -5.53 -13.15
N ALA A 204 14.85 -4.79 -12.15
CA ALA A 204 13.99 -3.62 -12.33
C ALA A 204 14.64 -2.58 -13.25
N ARG A 205 15.91 -2.23 -13.01
CA ARG A 205 16.63 -1.27 -13.87
C ARG A 205 16.71 -1.74 -15.31
N ASN A 206 17.05 -3.00 -15.54
CA ASN A 206 17.13 -3.56 -16.88
C ASN A 206 15.78 -3.49 -17.61
N GLU A 207 14.69 -3.83 -16.94
CA GLU A 207 13.37 -3.84 -17.56
C GLU A 207 12.79 -2.42 -17.75
N ILE A 208 13.07 -1.49 -16.83
CA ILE A 208 12.74 -0.07 -17.00
C ILE A 208 13.48 0.50 -18.21
N THR A 209 14.79 0.22 -18.34
CA THR A 209 15.57 0.64 -19.49
C THR A 209 14.94 0.13 -20.80
N ARG A 210 14.62 -1.15 -20.88
CA ARG A 210 13.96 -1.74 -22.06
C ARG A 210 12.61 -1.11 -22.37
N ALA A 211 11.81 -0.78 -21.33
CA ALA A 211 10.54 -0.09 -21.51
C ALA A 211 10.74 1.30 -22.15
N LEU A 212 11.65 2.08 -21.60
CA LEU A 212 11.91 3.44 -22.05
C LEU A 212 12.60 3.48 -23.42
N GLU A 213 13.55 2.58 -23.69
CA GLU A 213 14.16 2.43 -25.02
C GLU A 213 13.12 2.09 -26.08
N ALA A 214 12.12 1.24 -25.77
CA ALA A 214 11.04 0.96 -26.69
C ALA A 214 10.19 2.20 -26.99
N GLU A 215 9.85 3.02 -25.99
CA GLU A 215 9.11 4.27 -26.16
C GLU A 215 9.86 5.28 -27.06
N VAL A 216 11.19 5.36 -26.88
CA VAL A 216 12.05 6.21 -27.73
C VAL A 216 12.11 5.64 -29.16
N ALA A 217 12.34 4.35 -29.32
CA ALA A 217 12.44 3.70 -30.63
C ALA A 217 11.14 3.77 -31.43
N GLU A 218 10.00 3.74 -30.76
CA GLU A 218 8.67 3.88 -31.37
C GLU A 218 8.26 5.35 -31.60
N GLY A 219 9.11 6.33 -31.18
CA GLY A 219 8.91 7.75 -31.42
C GLY A 219 7.90 8.43 -30.50
N TYR A 220 7.52 7.81 -29.38
CA TYR A 220 6.59 8.39 -28.41
C TYR A 220 7.27 9.45 -27.51
N MET A 221 8.58 9.38 -27.34
CA MET A 221 9.36 10.36 -26.57
C MET A 221 10.82 10.43 -27.06
N ASP A 222 11.53 11.47 -26.65
CA ASP A 222 12.98 11.58 -26.83
C ASP A 222 13.75 10.98 -25.63
N GLU A 223 15.08 10.86 -25.79
CA GLU A 223 15.94 10.30 -24.74
C GLU A 223 15.93 11.13 -23.46
N ASP A 224 15.81 12.45 -23.54
CA ASP A 224 15.84 13.32 -22.35
C ASP A 224 14.55 13.18 -21.55
N SER A 225 13.41 13.04 -22.22
CA SER A 225 12.13 12.67 -21.60
C SER A 225 12.20 11.30 -20.93
N ALA A 226 12.82 10.31 -21.57
CA ALA A 226 13.01 8.98 -21.01
C ALA A 226 13.86 9.01 -19.72
N LYS A 227 14.97 9.76 -19.72
CA LYS A 227 15.82 9.96 -18.52
C LYS A 227 15.06 10.68 -17.40
N TYR A 228 14.28 11.71 -17.74
CA TYR A 228 13.43 12.40 -16.77
C TYR A 228 12.43 11.45 -16.13
N ILE A 229 11.72 10.64 -16.92
CA ILE A 229 10.77 9.64 -16.41
C ILE A 229 11.48 8.64 -15.50
N ALA A 230 12.65 8.10 -15.91
CA ALA A 230 13.43 7.18 -15.09
C ALA A 230 13.77 7.77 -13.72
N THR A 231 14.22 9.02 -13.67
CA THR A 231 14.54 9.74 -12.43
C THR A 231 13.30 9.90 -11.56
N ARG A 232 12.19 10.36 -12.13
CA ARG A 232 10.92 10.52 -11.42
C ARG A 232 10.47 9.23 -10.75
N ILE A 233 10.35 8.15 -11.50
CA ILE A 233 9.76 6.89 -11.00
C ILE A 233 10.70 6.12 -10.07
N MET A 234 12.03 6.28 -10.22
CA MET A 234 13.02 5.58 -9.40
C MET A 234 13.41 6.33 -8.13
N TYR A 235 13.18 7.65 -8.09
CA TYR A 235 13.68 8.50 -7.00
C TYR A 235 12.67 9.56 -6.54
N ASP A 236 12.40 10.58 -7.37
CA ASP A 236 11.70 11.78 -6.92
C ASP A 236 10.29 11.50 -6.38
N ASN A 237 9.52 10.64 -7.06
CA ASN A 237 8.13 10.36 -6.69
C ASN A 237 8.03 9.75 -5.29
N GLN A 238 8.97 8.87 -4.92
CA GLN A 238 9.00 8.27 -3.59
C GLN A 238 9.34 9.30 -2.52
N TYR A 239 10.35 10.14 -2.79
CA TYR A 239 10.75 11.20 -1.85
C TYR A 239 9.62 12.20 -1.60
N GLU A 240 8.88 12.58 -2.65
CA GLU A 240 7.74 13.49 -2.52
C GLU A 240 6.55 12.85 -1.78
N CYS A 241 6.24 11.58 -2.09
CA CYS A 241 5.06 10.92 -1.52
C CYS A 241 5.23 10.52 -0.05
N PHE A 242 6.43 10.00 0.31
CA PHE A 242 6.69 9.39 1.62
C PHE A 242 7.39 10.33 2.60
N ASP A 243 7.62 11.58 2.24
CA ASP A 243 8.41 12.54 3.04
C ASP A 243 9.69 11.91 3.60
N VAL A 244 10.51 11.35 2.72
CA VAL A 244 11.71 10.59 3.11
C VAL A 244 12.69 11.45 3.94
N GLU A 245 12.83 12.73 3.62
CA GLU A 245 13.73 13.62 4.35
C GLU A 245 13.20 13.95 5.76
N GLY A 246 11.90 14.22 5.90
CA GLY A 246 11.27 14.42 7.19
C GLY A 246 11.38 13.18 8.08
N THR A 247 11.05 12.01 7.53
CA THR A 247 11.17 10.72 8.24
C THR A 247 12.61 10.45 8.67
N ARG A 248 13.61 10.70 7.81
CA ARG A 248 15.04 10.55 8.15
C ARG A 248 15.44 11.47 9.29
N SER A 249 15.00 12.72 9.24
CA SER A 249 15.28 13.71 10.30
C SER A 249 14.67 13.30 11.63
N ALA A 250 13.43 12.83 11.63
CA ALA A 250 12.74 12.35 12.83
C ALA A 250 13.42 11.11 13.44
N LEU A 251 13.84 10.16 12.60
CA LEU A 251 14.59 8.97 13.04
C LEU A 251 15.93 9.33 13.68
N ASN A 252 16.67 10.27 13.07
CA ASN A 252 17.95 10.73 13.63
C ASN A 252 17.76 11.42 14.98
N ALA A 253 16.72 12.25 15.13
CA ALA A 253 16.39 12.90 16.41
C ALA A 253 16.00 11.88 17.47
N ALA A 254 15.16 10.89 17.13
CA ALA A 254 14.76 9.82 18.05
C ALA A 254 15.95 8.96 18.48
N HIS A 255 16.88 8.68 17.57
CA HIS A 255 18.10 7.93 17.90
C HIS A 255 19.02 8.72 18.85
N ALA A 256 19.22 10.01 18.61
CA ALA A 256 20.01 10.86 19.50
C ALA A 256 19.43 10.89 20.92
N ALA A 257 18.11 11.07 21.07
CA ALA A 257 17.43 11.07 22.35
C ALA A 257 17.49 9.71 23.10
N ALA A 258 17.62 8.59 22.40
CA ALA A 258 17.73 7.27 22.99
C ALA A 258 19.17 6.93 23.47
N THR A 259 20.17 7.72 23.07
CA THR A 259 21.60 7.52 23.42
C THR A 259 22.09 8.46 24.51
N GLU A 260 21.28 9.43 24.95
CA GLU A 260 21.46 10.27 26.11
C GLU A 260 20.86 9.61 27.38
#